data_a80ae930140e8c123d154a45787775f4
#
_entry.id   a80ae930140e8c123d154a45787775f4
#
_cell.length_a   1.000
_cell.length_b   1.000
_cell.length_c   1.000
_cell.angle_alpha   90.00
_cell.angle_beta   90.00
_cell.angle_gamma   90.00
#
_symmetry.space_group_name_H-M   'P 1'
#
loop_
_entity.id
_entity.type
_entity.pdbx_description
1 polymer ?
#
loop_
_entity_poly.entity_id
_entity_poly.type
_entity_poly.pdbx_seq_one_letter_code
_entity_poly.pdbx_strand_id
1 'polypeptide(L)'
;MRKSEAEGLISEAYEAWEAEEWLAAAALFERVLARFPDEERSAVWWYDAALAHKFLRNWAKAYALGREAAARAPRGEGDPAFWNLGIAATIQGDWATARAAWAGFGIELPAGEGEIDGRFGAACVRLDTGGEREVVWIDRLCPTRGRVMNVPVTAGRRFGEVVVHDGEPTGRRVVDGREFPVFDELLLLRASELPTLEVTVNAGEVADLDALIALFVEHDFGAEPASSLEMLCSCCSEGTHEQSRKVHAGAQRVSLAAPEEEARLLLERWAGETAIGRSWSGLETVG
;
A
#
# COMPACT_ATOMS: atom_id res chain seq x y z
N MET A 1 -23.07 13.11 33.37
CA MET A 1 -22.76 14.16 32.39
C MET A 1 -24.07 14.75 31.89
N ARG A 2 -24.24 16.06 31.96
CA ARG A 2 -25.42 16.79 31.44
C ARG A 2 -25.17 17.07 29.92
N LYS A 3 -26.25 17.39 29.19
CA LYS A 3 -26.13 17.65 27.73
C LYS A 3 -25.20 18.84 27.41
N SER A 4 -25.30 19.95 28.20
CA SER A 4 -24.42 21.12 28.07
C SER A 4 -22.93 20.80 28.35
N GLU A 5 -22.65 19.85 29.24
CA GLU A 5 -21.31 19.37 29.52
C GLU A 5 -20.76 18.53 28.35
N ALA A 6 -21.60 17.72 27.71
CA ALA A 6 -21.28 16.96 26.53
C ALA A 6 -20.95 17.88 25.34
N GLU A 7 -21.74 18.95 25.14
CA GLU A 7 -21.47 19.96 24.09
C GLU A 7 -20.11 20.66 24.32
N GLY A 8 -19.75 20.98 25.57
CA GLY A 8 -18.39 21.51 25.87
C GLY A 8 -17.28 20.53 25.53
N LEU A 9 -17.44 19.25 25.90
CA LEU A 9 -16.43 18.22 25.55
C LEU A 9 -16.31 17.98 24.04
N ILE A 10 -17.39 18.10 23.29
CA ILE A 10 -17.34 18.00 21.82
C ILE A 10 -16.59 19.20 21.22
N SER A 11 -16.79 20.41 21.75
CA SER A 11 -16.01 21.57 21.31
C SER A 11 -14.52 21.37 21.57
N GLU A 12 -14.16 20.95 22.78
CA GLU A 12 -12.77 20.62 23.15
C GLU A 12 -12.19 19.49 22.25
N ALA A 13 -13.01 18.51 21.88
CA ALA A 13 -12.58 17.42 20.98
C ALA A 13 -12.22 17.94 19.59
N TYR A 14 -13.00 18.86 19.04
CA TYR A 14 -12.69 19.46 17.75
C TYR A 14 -11.52 20.46 17.82
N GLU A 15 -11.33 21.16 18.91
CA GLU A 15 -10.14 21.98 19.14
C GLU A 15 -8.86 21.11 19.14
N ALA A 16 -8.89 19.97 19.85
CA ALA A 16 -7.80 19.00 19.85
C ALA A 16 -7.59 18.37 18.43
N TRP A 17 -8.68 18.15 17.70
CA TRP A 17 -8.63 17.66 16.32
C TRP A 17 -7.90 18.62 15.39
N GLU A 18 -8.24 19.92 15.43
CA GLU A 18 -7.59 20.96 14.64
C GLU A 18 -6.10 21.14 14.99
N ALA A 19 -5.74 20.84 16.26
CA ALA A 19 -4.36 20.82 16.72
C ALA A 19 -3.61 19.51 16.41
N GLU A 20 -4.24 18.55 15.72
CA GLU A 20 -3.72 17.20 15.46
C GLU A 20 -3.38 16.39 16.73
N GLU A 21 -3.97 16.76 17.86
CA GLU A 21 -3.85 16.06 19.15
C GLU A 21 -4.78 14.83 19.17
N TRP A 22 -4.56 13.88 18.28
CA TRP A 22 -5.45 12.76 17.99
C TRP A 22 -5.85 11.94 19.22
N LEU A 23 -4.92 11.75 20.17
CA LEU A 23 -5.20 11.00 21.39
C LEU A 23 -6.18 11.76 22.31
N ALA A 24 -6.02 13.07 22.42
CA ALA A 24 -6.92 13.92 23.21
C ALA A 24 -8.31 13.96 22.56
N ALA A 25 -8.37 14.20 21.24
CA ALA A 25 -9.62 14.22 20.49
C ALA A 25 -10.39 12.88 20.64
N ALA A 26 -9.72 11.74 20.42
CA ALA A 26 -10.32 10.41 20.58
C ALA A 26 -10.89 10.19 21.99
N ALA A 27 -10.12 10.54 23.04
CA ALA A 27 -10.55 10.37 24.42
C ALA A 27 -11.79 11.21 24.76
N LEU A 28 -11.89 12.42 24.23
CA LEU A 28 -13.03 13.31 24.44
C LEU A 28 -14.27 12.80 23.71
N PHE A 29 -14.17 12.38 22.45
CA PHE A 29 -15.28 11.74 21.74
C PHE A 29 -15.74 10.48 22.45
N GLU A 30 -14.83 9.58 22.84
CA GLU A 30 -15.18 8.34 23.55
C GLU A 30 -15.90 8.62 24.89
N ARG A 31 -15.52 9.67 25.63
CA ARG A 31 -16.21 10.08 26.85
C ARG A 31 -17.66 10.49 26.60
N VAL A 32 -17.91 11.22 25.53
CA VAL A 32 -19.28 11.62 25.17
C VAL A 32 -20.08 10.42 24.70
N LEU A 33 -19.51 9.59 23.82
CA LEU A 33 -20.15 8.40 23.27
C LEU A 33 -20.50 7.34 24.34
N ALA A 34 -19.67 7.20 25.38
CA ALA A 34 -19.96 6.32 26.49
C ALA A 34 -21.27 6.71 27.22
N ARG A 35 -21.72 7.96 27.11
CA ARG A 35 -22.94 8.44 27.77
C ARG A 35 -24.08 8.69 26.78
N PHE A 36 -23.78 9.05 25.56
CA PHE A 36 -24.72 9.42 24.52
C PHE A 36 -24.42 8.68 23.19
N PRO A 37 -24.45 7.33 23.21
CA PRO A 37 -24.08 6.53 22.03
C PRO A 37 -25.03 6.70 20.84
N ASP A 38 -26.28 7.04 21.09
CA ASP A 38 -27.37 7.11 20.11
C ASP A 38 -27.99 8.52 20.00
N GLU A 39 -27.27 9.56 20.42
CA GLU A 39 -27.68 10.95 20.16
C GLU A 39 -27.70 11.20 18.63
N GLU A 40 -28.52 12.11 18.14
CA GLU A 40 -28.72 12.39 16.72
C GLU A 40 -27.38 12.62 15.96
N ARG A 41 -26.40 13.27 16.60
CA ARG A 41 -25.08 13.54 16.02
C ARG A 41 -24.03 12.47 16.36
N SER A 42 -24.37 11.42 17.05
CA SER A 42 -23.40 10.41 17.50
C SER A 42 -22.72 9.67 16.34
N ALA A 43 -23.38 9.53 15.20
CA ALA A 43 -22.78 8.92 14.00
C ALA A 43 -21.46 9.60 13.60
N VAL A 44 -21.43 10.95 13.61
CA VAL A 44 -20.22 11.73 13.30
C VAL A 44 -19.16 11.53 14.38
N TRP A 45 -19.52 11.53 15.65
CA TRP A 45 -18.57 11.35 16.75
C TRP A 45 -17.96 9.94 16.77
N TRP A 46 -18.75 8.90 16.43
CA TRP A 46 -18.23 7.54 16.25
C TRP A 46 -17.20 7.49 15.11
N TYR A 47 -17.50 8.15 13.99
CA TYR A 47 -16.59 8.26 12.85
C TYR A 47 -15.30 8.99 13.21
N ASP A 48 -15.40 10.18 13.83
CA ASP A 48 -14.26 11.01 14.21
C ASP A 48 -13.36 10.30 15.23
N ALA A 49 -13.95 9.63 16.23
CA ALA A 49 -13.20 8.82 17.20
C ALA A 49 -12.44 7.67 16.50
N ALA A 50 -13.09 6.96 15.57
CA ALA A 50 -12.46 5.89 14.82
C ALA A 50 -11.32 6.42 13.92
N LEU A 51 -11.52 7.56 13.28
CA LEU A 51 -10.54 8.21 12.41
C LEU A 51 -9.33 8.74 13.20
N ALA A 52 -9.54 9.32 14.39
CA ALA A 52 -8.43 9.70 15.30
C ALA A 52 -7.56 8.47 15.66
N HIS A 53 -8.17 7.33 15.95
CA HIS A 53 -7.44 6.09 16.19
C HIS A 53 -6.75 5.52 14.94
N LYS A 54 -7.27 5.77 13.73
CA LYS A 54 -6.58 5.47 12.46
C LYS A 54 -5.28 6.28 12.36
N PHE A 55 -5.32 7.60 12.65
CA PHE A 55 -4.13 8.46 12.64
C PHE A 55 -3.10 8.03 13.69
N LEU A 56 -3.56 7.57 14.85
CA LEU A 56 -2.72 6.97 15.89
C LEU A 56 -2.22 5.55 15.56
N ARG A 57 -2.63 4.99 14.42
CA ARG A 57 -2.38 3.58 14.05
C ARG A 57 -2.85 2.56 15.13
N ASN A 58 -3.81 2.96 15.95
CA ASN A 58 -4.46 2.07 16.92
C ASN A 58 -5.60 1.30 16.25
N TRP A 59 -5.21 0.30 15.45
CA TRP A 59 -6.13 -0.41 14.56
C TRP A 59 -7.25 -1.15 15.29
N ALA A 60 -7.00 -1.67 16.50
CA ALA A 60 -8.01 -2.34 17.29
C ALA A 60 -9.15 -1.38 17.71
N LYS A 61 -8.79 -0.16 18.11
CA LYS A 61 -9.76 0.88 18.44
C LYS A 61 -10.45 1.44 17.20
N ALA A 62 -9.69 1.72 16.14
CA ALA A 62 -10.24 2.17 14.85
C ALA A 62 -11.26 1.17 14.32
N TYR A 63 -10.99 -0.15 14.44
CA TYR A 63 -11.93 -1.21 14.07
C TYR A 63 -13.19 -1.21 14.94
N ALA A 64 -13.04 -1.19 16.27
CA ALA A 64 -14.17 -1.27 17.19
C ALA A 64 -15.14 -0.08 17.04
N LEU A 65 -14.58 1.14 17.00
CA LEU A 65 -15.35 2.38 16.83
C LEU A 65 -15.88 2.52 15.39
N GLY A 66 -15.10 2.08 14.39
CA GLY A 66 -15.50 2.07 12.99
C GLY A 66 -16.72 1.18 12.70
N ARG A 67 -16.89 0.07 13.44
CA ARG A 67 -18.11 -0.75 13.37
C ARG A 67 -19.35 0.02 13.81
N GLU A 68 -19.23 0.80 14.89
CA GLU A 68 -20.32 1.64 15.39
C GLU A 68 -20.65 2.79 14.42
N ALA A 69 -19.61 3.41 13.84
CA ALA A 69 -19.79 4.43 12.81
C ALA A 69 -20.50 3.87 11.57
N ALA A 70 -20.00 2.75 11.03
CA ALA A 70 -20.57 2.11 9.84
C ALA A 70 -22.00 1.57 10.06
N ALA A 71 -22.35 1.17 11.29
CA ALA A 71 -23.71 0.75 11.62
C ALA A 71 -24.73 1.89 11.53
N ARG A 72 -24.28 3.15 11.58
CA ARG A 72 -25.09 4.38 11.51
C ARG A 72 -24.99 5.10 10.16
N ALA A 73 -24.09 4.65 9.28
CA ALA A 73 -23.83 5.26 7.98
C ALA A 73 -24.79 4.72 6.90
N PRO A 74 -25.15 5.54 5.90
CA PRO A 74 -25.92 5.10 4.75
C PRO A 74 -25.11 4.14 3.87
N ARG A 75 -25.73 3.03 3.47
CA ARG A 75 -25.06 1.98 2.68
C ARG A 75 -25.18 2.25 1.18
N GLY A 76 -24.09 1.95 0.45
CA GLY A 76 -24.04 2.03 -1.01
C GLY A 76 -23.85 3.43 -1.57
N GLU A 77 -23.57 4.41 -0.71
CA GLU A 77 -23.46 5.84 -1.08
C GLU A 77 -22.01 6.37 -0.98
N GLY A 78 -21.04 5.49 -0.79
CA GLY A 78 -19.63 5.89 -0.67
C GLY A 78 -19.28 6.53 0.67
N ASP A 79 -20.02 6.21 1.75
CA ASP A 79 -19.78 6.80 3.07
C ASP A 79 -18.40 6.37 3.62
N PRO A 80 -17.56 7.34 4.06
CA PRO A 80 -16.19 7.07 4.50
C PRO A 80 -16.09 6.21 5.77
N ALA A 81 -17.16 6.06 6.56
CA ALA A 81 -17.18 5.15 7.71
C ALA A 81 -16.97 3.71 7.27
N PHE A 82 -17.57 3.29 6.14
CA PHE A 82 -17.34 1.95 5.58
C PHE A 82 -15.93 1.81 5.03
N TRP A 83 -15.37 2.84 4.41
CA TRP A 83 -14.00 2.82 3.90
C TRP A 83 -12.99 2.58 5.02
N ASN A 84 -13.05 3.39 6.08
CA ASN A 84 -12.14 3.28 7.22
C ASN A 84 -12.34 1.97 8.00
N LEU A 85 -13.58 1.48 8.10
CA LEU A 85 -13.83 0.16 8.67
C LEU A 85 -13.21 -0.95 7.80
N GLY A 86 -13.30 -0.85 6.47
CA GLY A 86 -12.69 -1.79 5.54
C GLY A 86 -11.18 -1.88 5.71
N ILE A 87 -10.49 -0.73 5.87
CA ILE A 87 -9.06 -0.67 6.19
C ILE A 87 -8.78 -1.40 7.52
N ALA A 88 -9.45 -1.00 8.59
CA ALA A 88 -9.20 -1.53 9.93
C ALA A 88 -9.50 -3.03 10.02
N ALA A 89 -10.58 -3.50 9.39
CA ALA A 89 -10.94 -4.92 9.32
C ALA A 89 -9.91 -5.72 8.50
N THR A 90 -9.42 -5.17 7.39
CA THR A 90 -8.35 -5.79 6.58
C THR A 90 -7.08 -5.97 7.41
N ILE A 91 -6.68 -4.96 8.19
CA ILE A 91 -5.51 -5.02 9.08
C ILE A 91 -5.70 -6.05 10.21
N GLN A 92 -6.92 -6.18 10.73
CA GLN A 92 -7.25 -7.17 11.78
C GLN A 92 -7.43 -8.60 11.21
N GLY A 93 -7.42 -8.79 9.89
CA GLY A 93 -7.68 -10.08 9.25
C GLY A 93 -9.15 -10.54 9.35
N ASP A 94 -10.05 -9.65 9.72
CA ASP A 94 -11.50 -9.94 9.72
C ASP A 94 -12.08 -9.71 8.33
N TRP A 95 -11.91 -10.73 7.48
CA TRP A 95 -12.31 -10.68 6.09
C TRP A 95 -13.83 -10.59 5.89
N ALA A 96 -14.61 -11.11 6.82
CA ALA A 96 -16.07 -11.01 6.78
C ALA A 96 -16.50 -9.55 6.97
N THR A 97 -15.98 -8.89 7.98
CA THR A 97 -16.25 -7.46 8.23
C THR A 97 -15.67 -6.59 7.12
N ALA A 98 -14.47 -6.88 6.61
CA ALA A 98 -13.88 -6.15 5.49
C ALA A 98 -14.79 -6.21 4.24
N ARG A 99 -15.26 -7.41 3.86
CA ARG A 99 -16.19 -7.58 2.74
C ARG A 99 -17.50 -6.82 2.95
N ALA A 100 -18.07 -6.91 4.16
CA ALA A 100 -19.30 -6.19 4.49
C ALA A 100 -19.11 -4.67 4.45
N ALA A 101 -17.94 -4.18 4.83
CA ALA A 101 -17.59 -2.77 4.76
C ALA A 101 -17.43 -2.29 3.31
N TRP A 102 -16.69 -3.01 2.46
CA TRP A 102 -16.57 -2.66 1.04
C TRP A 102 -17.91 -2.68 0.32
N ALA A 103 -18.76 -3.70 0.58
CA ALA A 103 -20.12 -3.73 0.06
C ALA A 103 -20.99 -2.59 0.60
N GLY A 104 -20.79 -2.20 1.88
CA GLY A 104 -21.44 -1.04 2.48
C GLY A 104 -21.02 0.28 1.84
N PHE A 105 -19.76 0.41 1.43
CA PHE A 105 -19.26 1.53 0.66
C PHE A 105 -19.83 1.58 -0.78
N GLY A 106 -20.23 0.44 -1.33
CA GLY A 106 -20.72 0.31 -2.71
C GLY A 106 -19.73 -0.37 -3.66
N ILE A 107 -18.71 -1.04 -3.12
CA ILE A 107 -17.74 -1.80 -3.93
C ILE A 107 -18.14 -3.28 -3.96
N GLU A 108 -18.35 -3.79 -5.16
CA GLU A 108 -18.58 -5.21 -5.38
C GLU A 108 -17.26 -6.00 -5.29
N LEU A 109 -17.26 -7.07 -4.53
CA LEU A 109 -16.13 -7.96 -4.36
C LEU A 109 -16.42 -9.35 -4.92
N PRO A 110 -15.39 -10.08 -5.37
CA PRO A 110 -15.54 -11.50 -5.67
C PRO A 110 -16.07 -12.25 -4.43
N ALA A 111 -16.94 -13.23 -4.65
CA ALA A 111 -17.46 -14.07 -3.58
C ALA A 111 -16.32 -14.82 -2.87
N GLY A 112 -16.47 -15.05 -1.56
CA GLY A 112 -15.47 -15.76 -0.75
C GLY A 112 -15.60 -15.42 0.73
N GLU A 113 -15.03 -16.26 1.58
CA GLU A 113 -15.04 -16.08 3.04
C GLU A 113 -13.67 -15.68 3.61
N GLY A 114 -12.59 -16.07 2.91
CA GLY A 114 -11.21 -15.80 3.33
C GLY A 114 -10.66 -14.44 2.89
N GLU A 115 -9.35 -14.38 2.86
CA GLU A 115 -8.59 -13.22 2.38
C GLU A 115 -9.13 -12.73 1.03
N ILE A 116 -9.27 -11.42 0.89
CA ILE A 116 -9.75 -10.83 -0.37
C ILE A 116 -8.56 -10.83 -1.34
N ASP A 117 -8.67 -11.58 -2.42
CA ASP A 117 -7.70 -11.59 -3.50
C ASP A 117 -8.44 -11.29 -4.81
N GLY A 118 -8.59 -10.00 -5.08
CA GLY A 118 -9.26 -9.48 -6.26
C GLY A 118 -8.28 -8.82 -7.22
N ARG A 119 -8.75 -8.48 -8.41
CA ARG A 119 -7.98 -7.74 -9.42
C ARG A 119 -8.44 -6.28 -9.46
N PHE A 120 -7.88 -5.46 -8.58
CA PHE A 120 -8.21 -4.03 -8.49
C PHE A 120 -7.27 -3.15 -9.33
N GLY A 121 -6.39 -3.78 -10.11
CA GLY A 121 -5.44 -3.12 -11.00
C GLY A 121 -4.21 -2.57 -10.30
N ALA A 122 -3.31 -1.99 -11.10
CA ALA A 122 -2.07 -1.43 -10.62
C ALA A 122 -2.28 -0.05 -9.97
N ALA A 123 -1.46 0.23 -8.98
CA ALA A 123 -1.31 1.54 -8.37
C ALA A 123 0.14 1.70 -7.87
N CYS A 124 0.44 2.86 -7.30
CA CYS A 124 1.70 3.07 -6.59
C CYS A 124 1.43 3.27 -5.10
N VAL A 125 2.42 2.86 -4.28
CA VAL A 125 2.42 3.14 -2.84
C VAL A 125 3.74 3.79 -2.46
N ARG A 126 3.65 4.85 -1.69
CA ARG A 126 4.79 5.47 -1.04
C ARG A 126 5.03 4.75 0.27
N LEU A 127 6.16 4.05 0.35
CA LEU A 127 6.55 3.26 1.52
C LEU A 127 6.85 4.18 2.70
N ASP A 128 6.41 3.78 3.89
CA ASP A 128 6.74 4.48 5.15
C ASP A 128 7.93 3.78 5.80
N THR A 129 9.09 4.41 5.69
CA THR A 129 10.37 3.88 6.20
C THR A 129 11.00 4.77 7.27
N GLY A 130 10.20 5.68 7.86
CA GLY A 130 10.66 6.54 8.96
C GLY A 130 11.58 7.70 8.57
N GLY A 131 11.65 8.06 7.27
CA GLY A 131 12.44 9.21 6.79
C GLY A 131 12.70 9.21 5.29
N GLU A 132 13.06 8.07 4.72
CA GLU A 132 13.16 7.91 3.28
C GLU A 132 11.80 7.50 2.70
N ARG A 133 11.48 8.01 1.52
CA ARG A 133 10.20 7.72 0.87
C ARG A 133 10.47 7.20 -0.54
N GLU A 134 10.23 5.92 -0.72
CA GLU A 134 10.26 5.26 -2.02
C GLU A 134 8.84 5.04 -2.50
N VAL A 135 8.59 5.25 -3.79
CA VAL A 135 7.32 4.93 -4.44
C VAL A 135 7.49 3.64 -5.22
N VAL A 136 6.74 2.63 -4.81
CA VAL A 136 6.75 1.31 -5.45
C VAL A 136 5.43 1.04 -6.17
N TRP A 137 5.49 0.19 -7.19
CA TRP A 137 4.31 -0.33 -7.86
C TRP A 137 3.70 -1.47 -7.06
N ILE A 138 2.38 -1.50 -7.01
CA ILE A 138 1.61 -2.57 -6.40
C ILE A 138 0.56 -3.13 -7.35
N ASP A 139 0.30 -4.43 -7.25
CA ASP A 139 -0.93 -5.05 -7.73
C ASP A 139 -1.95 -5.08 -6.59
N ARG A 140 -3.08 -4.38 -6.76
CA ARG A 140 -4.08 -4.26 -5.70
C ARG A 140 -4.92 -5.51 -5.56
N LEU A 141 -4.84 -6.12 -4.39
CA LEU A 141 -5.57 -7.33 -4.01
C LEU A 141 -6.97 -7.02 -3.45
N CYS A 142 -7.14 -5.83 -2.88
CA CYS A 142 -8.44 -5.30 -2.45
C CYS A 142 -8.39 -3.75 -2.56
N PRO A 143 -9.45 -3.01 -2.23
CA PRO A 143 -9.46 -1.54 -2.35
C PRO A 143 -8.28 -0.81 -1.70
N THR A 144 -7.72 -1.35 -0.61
CA THR A 144 -6.65 -0.69 0.16
C THR A 144 -5.47 -1.60 0.51
N ARG A 145 -5.31 -2.73 -0.19
CA ARG A 145 -4.21 -3.66 0.02
C ARG A 145 -3.60 -4.05 -1.32
N GLY A 146 -2.26 -4.06 -1.39
CA GLY A 146 -1.55 -4.43 -2.61
C GLY A 146 -0.28 -5.19 -2.34
N ARG A 147 0.16 -5.95 -3.35
CA ARG A 147 1.44 -6.65 -3.38
C ARG A 147 2.46 -5.82 -4.14
N VAL A 148 3.64 -5.62 -3.55
CA VAL A 148 4.75 -4.90 -4.18
C VAL A 148 5.27 -5.67 -5.39
N MET A 149 5.39 -4.99 -6.54
CA MET A 149 5.67 -5.58 -7.85
C MET A 149 7.07 -5.29 -8.40
N ASN A 150 7.76 -4.30 -7.86
CA ASN A 150 9.15 -4.02 -8.20
C ASN A 150 10.08 -4.37 -7.04
N VAL A 151 11.37 -4.43 -7.28
CA VAL A 151 12.36 -4.69 -6.23
C VAL A 151 12.69 -3.36 -5.54
N PRO A 152 12.28 -3.14 -4.27
CA PRO A 152 12.56 -1.88 -3.60
C PRO A 152 14.05 -1.66 -3.36
N VAL A 153 14.49 -0.40 -3.43
CA VAL A 153 15.87 0.00 -3.06
C VAL A 153 16.00 0.34 -1.58
N THR A 154 14.89 0.63 -0.92
CA THR A 154 14.87 0.92 0.52
C THR A 154 15.27 -0.32 1.31
N ALA A 155 16.28 -0.18 2.16
CA ALA A 155 16.77 -1.26 3.01
C ALA A 155 15.66 -1.88 3.87
N GLY A 156 15.62 -3.21 3.91
CA GLY A 156 14.63 -3.97 4.67
C GLY A 156 13.24 -4.09 4.01
N ARG A 157 13.04 -3.48 2.83
CA ARG A 157 11.81 -3.65 2.04
C ARG A 157 12.07 -4.63 0.89
N ARG A 158 11.05 -5.37 0.50
CA ARG A 158 11.22 -6.49 -0.46
C ARG A 158 10.09 -6.58 -1.48
N PHE A 159 10.42 -7.10 -2.64
CA PHE A 159 9.45 -7.55 -3.64
C PHE A 159 8.47 -8.57 -3.06
N GLY A 160 7.21 -8.48 -3.43
CA GLY A 160 6.19 -9.43 -2.96
C GLY A 160 5.61 -9.12 -1.58
N GLU A 161 6.11 -8.10 -0.87
CA GLU A 161 5.47 -7.61 0.36
C GLU A 161 4.03 -7.24 0.12
N VAL A 162 3.19 -7.47 1.11
CA VAL A 162 1.80 -7.01 1.08
C VAL A 162 1.63 -5.84 2.03
N VAL A 163 1.23 -4.71 1.49
CA VAL A 163 1.02 -3.47 2.23
C VAL A 163 -0.45 -3.09 2.27
N VAL A 164 -0.85 -2.41 3.33
CA VAL A 164 -2.13 -1.68 3.40
C VAL A 164 -1.83 -0.20 3.18
N HIS A 165 -2.60 0.42 2.30
CA HIS A 165 -2.46 1.82 1.96
C HIS A 165 -3.75 2.60 2.26
N ASP A 166 -3.66 3.92 2.33
CA ASP A 166 -4.85 4.78 2.44
C ASP A 166 -5.63 4.79 1.11
N GLY A 167 -6.84 5.27 1.15
CA GLY A 167 -7.70 5.38 -0.01
C GLY A 167 -7.60 6.73 -0.74
N GLU A 168 -7.04 7.73 -0.10
CA GLU A 168 -6.85 9.06 -0.68
C GLU A 168 -5.49 9.14 -1.39
N PRO A 169 -5.47 9.40 -2.70
CA PRO A 169 -4.20 9.52 -3.43
C PRO A 169 -3.47 10.81 -3.04
N THR A 170 -2.21 10.69 -2.70
CA THR A 170 -1.31 11.82 -2.42
C THR A 170 -0.55 12.31 -3.65
N GLY A 171 -0.59 11.54 -4.75
CA GLY A 171 0.05 11.87 -6.01
C GLY A 171 -0.40 10.99 -7.16
N ARG A 172 0.23 11.16 -8.32
CA ARG A 172 -0.05 10.39 -9.54
C ARG A 172 1.22 10.06 -10.29
N ARG A 173 1.26 8.89 -10.93
CA ARG A 173 2.27 8.49 -11.91
C ARG A 173 1.60 8.39 -13.27
N VAL A 174 2.25 8.94 -14.28
CA VAL A 174 1.81 8.84 -15.68
C VAL A 174 2.79 7.96 -16.43
N VAL A 175 2.29 6.88 -17.01
CA VAL A 175 3.09 5.95 -17.83
C VAL A 175 2.34 5.73 -19.14
N ASP A 176 2.99 6.03 -20.25
CA ASP A 176 2.39 5.93 -21.59
C ASP A 176 1.03 6.65 -21.70
N GLY A 177 0.92 7.81 -21.08
CA GLY A 177 -0.31 8.63 -21.05
C GLY A 177 -1.43 8.10 -20.15
N ARG A 178 -1.19 7.03 -19.39
CA ARG A 178 -2.13 6.47 -18.42
C ARG A 178 -1.75 6.90 -17.00
N GLU A 179 -2.72 7.40 -16.26
CA GLU A 179 -2.54 7.82 -14.86
C GLU A 179 -2.75 6.67 -13.88
N PHE A 180 -1.87 6.61 -12.86
CA PHE A 180 -1.95 5.69 -11.75
C PHE A 180 -1.88 6.46 -10.43
N PRO A 181 -2.78 6.20 -9.47
CA PRO A 181 -2.74 6.89 -8.17
C PRO A 181 -1.52 6.45 -7.36
N VAL A 182 -1.01 7.36 -6.54
CA VAL A 182 0.00 7.10 -5.51
C VAL A 182 -0.68 7.25 -4.15
N PHE A 183 -0.63 6.22 -3.33
CA PHE A 183 -1.19 6.21 -1.99
C PHE A 183 -0.07 6.17 -0.93
N ASP A 184 -0.38 6.59 0.29
CA ASP A 184 0.53 6.41 1.42
C ASP A 184 0.34 5.04 2.07
N GLU A 185 1.46 4.39 2.39
CA GLU A 185 1.46 3.16 3.18
C GLU A 185 0.98 3.44 4.61
N LEU A 186 0.02 2.64 5.05
CA LEU A 186 -0.43 2.64 6.44
C LEU A 186 0.29 1.58 7.27
N LEU A 187 0.55 0.42 6.65
CA LEU A 187 1.13 -0.73 7.35
C LEU A 187 1.73 -1.73 6.36
N LEU A 188 2.89 -2.28 6.71
CA LEU A 188 3.37 -3.54 6.14
C LEU A 188 2.58 -4.69 6.78
N LEU A 189 1.66 -5.29 6.02
CA LEU A 189 0.77 -6.34 6.50
C LEU A 189 1.43 -7.71 6.52
N ARG A 190 2.20 -8.01 5.48
CA ARG A 190 2.94 -9.28 5.34
C ARG A 190 4.29 -9.02 4.68
N ALA A 191 5.35 -9.37 5.39
CA ALA A 191 6.70 -9.35 4.85
C ALA A 191 6.88 -10.41 3.75
N SER A 192 7.82 -10.18 2.85
CA SER A 192 8.27 -11.16 1.88
C SER A 192 9.52 -11.88 2.38
N GLU A 193 9.59 -13.19 2.14
CA GLU A 193 10.76 -14.01 2.45
C GLU A 193 11.76 -14.05 1.28
N LEU A 194 11.40 -13.50 0.10
CA LEU A 194 12.29 -13.49 -1.06
C LEU A 194 13.49 -12.58 -0.79
N PRO A 195 14.73 -13.11 -0.87
CA PRO A 195 15.91 -12.28 -0.73
C PRO A 195 16.05 -11.34 -1.92
N THR A 196 16.66 -10.19 -1.68
CA THR A 196 17.14 -9.30 -2.73
C THR A 196 18.56 -9.68 -3.09
N LEU A 197 18.82 -9.88 -4.38
CA LEU A 197 20.12 -10.17 -4.94
C LEU A 197 20.53 -9.05 -5.88
N GLU A 198 21.82 -8.80 -6.01
CA GLU A 198 22.38 -7.96 -7.09
C GLU A 198 23.20 -8.80 -8.06
N VAL A 199 23.09 -8.47 -9.33
CA VAL A 199 23.86 -9.09 -10.41
C VAL A 199 24.26 -8.04 -11.44
N THR A 200 25.42 -8.19 -12.03
CA THR A 200 25.80 -7.43 -13.23
C THR A 200 25.41 -8.25 -14.47
N VAL A 201 24.54 -7.69 -15.31
CA VAL A 201 24.18 -8.29 -16.60
C VAL A 201 24.75 -7.45 -17.73
N ASN A 202 25.09 -8.10 -18.84
CA ASN A 202 25.37 -7.44 -20.10
C ASN A 202 24.31 -7.88 -21.12
N ALA A 203 23.55 -6.93 -21.64
CA ALA A 203 22.49 -7.15 -22.61
C ALA A 203 22.87 -6.46 -23.92
N GLY A 204 22.86 -7.19 -25.02
CA GLY A 204 23.20 -6.66 -26.34
C GLY A 204 22.19 -5.63 -26.83
N GLU A 205 20.92 -5.83 -26.48
CA GLU A 205 19.79 -4.97 -26.84
C GLU A 205 18.86 -4.75 -25.67
N VAL A 206 18.02 -3.71 -25.71
CA VAL A 206 16.99 -3.46 -24.69
C VAL A 206 16.02 -4.63 -24.56
N ALA A 207 15.67 -5.26 -25.67
CA ALA A 207 14.81 -6.45 -25.70
C ALA A 207 15.39 -7.63 -24.89
N ASP A 208 16.70 -7.71 -24.73
CA ASP A 208 17.33 -8.74 -23.89
C ASP A 208 17.03 -8.53 -22.41
N LEU A 209 17.00 -7.28 -21.94
CA LEU A 209 16.59 -6.96 -20.58
C LEU A 209 15.11 -7.18 -20.37
N ASP A 210 14.27 -6.85 -21.35
CA ASP A 210 12.85 -7.14 -21.30
C ASP A 210 12.59 -8.64 -21.19
N ALA A 211 13.38 -9.45 -21.90
CA ALA A 211 13.32 -10.91 -21.79
C ALA A 211 13.77 -11.42 -20.42
N LEU A 212 14.79 -10.79 -19.81
CA LEU A 212 15.20 -11.13 -18.44
C LEU A 212 14.09 -10.83 -17.43
N ILE A 213 13.53 -9.62 -17.49
CA ILE A 213 12.44 -9.21 -16.58
C ILE A 213 11.24 -10.13 -16.77
N ALA A 214 10.83 -10.39 -18.00
CA ALA A 214 9.70 -11.27 -18.30
C ALA A 214 9.92 -12.69 -17.78
N LEU A 215 11.16 -13.21 -17.89
CA LEU A 215 11.51 -14.54 -17.38
C LEU A 215 11.36 -14.63 -15.85
N PHE A 216 11.78 -13.61 -15.10
CA PHE A 216 11.61 -13.59 -13.65
C PHE A 216 10.12 -13.45 -13.27
N VAL A 217 9.38 -12.56 -13.94
CA VAL A 217 7.94 -12.37 -13.73
C VAL A 217 7.14 -13.64 -14.00
N GLU A 218 7.51 -14.43 -15.02
CA GLU A 218 6.87 -15.73 -15.34
C GLU A 218 6.97 -16.74 -14.17
N HIS A 219 7.99 -16.58 -13.31
CA HIS A 219 8.22 -17.42 -12.14
C HIS A 219 7.81 -16.75 -10.81
N ASP A 220 6.99 -15.69 -10.87
CA ASP A 220 6.58 -14.90 -9.70
C ASP A 220 7.75 -14.24 -8.94
N PHE A 221 8.85 -13.94 -9.62
CA PHE A 221 10.03 -13.25 -9.11
C PHE A 221 10.14 -11.82 -9.66
N GLY A 222 11.04 -11.03 -9.04
CA GLY A 222 11.31 -9.65 -9.46
C GLY A 222 12.67 -9.51 -10.14
N ALA A 223 12.75 -8.64 -11.16
CA ALA A 223 13.99 -8.18 -11.75
C ALA A 223 13.87 -6.69 -12.09
N GLU A 224 14.72 -5.86 -11.50
CA GLU A 224 14.69 -4.40 -11.66
C GLU A 224 16.07 -3.90 -12.11
N PRO A 225 16.25 -3.48 -13.37
CA PRO A 225 17.49 -2.85 -13.83
C PRO A 225 17.73 -1.52 -13.12
N ALA A 226 18.97 -1.25 -12.72
CA ALA A 226 19.32 0.03 -12.07
C ALA A 226 19.02 1.25 -12.96
N SER A 227 19.00 1.09 -14.27
CA SER A 227 18.63 2.13 -15.22
C SER A 227 17.13 2.47 -15.24
N SER A 228 16.26 1.61 -14.71
CA SER A 228 14.81 1.86 -14.59
C SER A 228 14.45 2.64 -13.34
N LEU A 229 15.36 2.77 -12.39
CA LEU A 229 15.12 3.45 -11.13
C LEU A 229 15.12 4.98 -11.32
N GLU A 230 14.07 5.62 -10.86
CA GLU A 230 13.96 7.07 -10.81
C GLU A 230 13.92 7.53 -9.35
N MET A 231 14.93 8.32 -8.95
CA MET A 231 14.93 8.95 -7.63
C MET A 231 14.13 10.24 -7.68
N LEU A 232 13.08 10.31 -6.89
CA LEU A 232 12.22 11.49 -6.76
C LEU A 232 12.43 12.15 -5.41
N CYS A 233 12.46 13.49 -5.38
CA CYS A 233 12.34 14.22 -4.12
C CYS A 233 10.92 14.07 -3.55
N SER A 234 10.75 14.38 -2.25
CA SER A 234 9.45 14.27 -1.59
C SER A 234 8.35 15.08 -2.29
N CYS A 235 8.66 16.30 -2.75
CA CYS A 235 7.71 17.16 -3.48
C CYS A 235 7.30 16.56 -4.84
N CYS A 236 8.21 15.90 -5.57
CA CYS A 236 7.89 15.22 -6.83
C CYS A 236 7.12 13.92 -6.58
N SER A 237 7.25 13.31 -5.40
CA SER A 237 6.48 12.12 -5.05
C SER A 237 5.00 12.43 -4.74
N GLU A 238 4.68 13.66 -4.35
CA GLU A 238 3.32 14.14 -4.02
C GLU A 238 2.56 14.74 -5.20
N GLY A 239 3.22 14.97 -6.32
CA GLY A 239 2.62 15.57 -7.51
C GLY A 239 2.28 14.56 -8.61
N THR A 240 1.99 15.10 -9.80
CA THR A 240 1.92 14.32 -11.03
C THR A 240 3.32 14.19 -11.60
N HIS A 241 3.79 12.96 -11.76
CA HIS A 241 5.11 12.66 -12.33
C HIS A 241 4.96 11.78 -13.55
N GLU A 242 5.55 12.23 -14.68
CA GLU A 242 5.63 11.43 -15.89
C GLU A 242 6.85 10.51 -15.80
N GLN A 243 6.59 9.22 -15.67
CA GLN A 243 7.63 8.21 -15.59
C GLN A 243 8.03 7.77 -16.99
N SER A 244 9.28 8.00 -17.35
CA SER A 244 9.86 7.48 -18.60
C SER A 244 10.74 6.28 -18.31
N ARG A 245 10.49 5.18 -18.99
CA ARG A 245 11.35 3.99 -18.89
C ARG A 245 12.68 4.26 -19.59
N LYS A 246 13.74 4.47 -18.81
CA LYS A 246 15.11 4.67 -19.32
C LYS A 246 15.91 3.37 -19.20
N VAL A 247 15.53 2.36 -19.96
CA VAL A 247 16.30 1.10 -20.03
C VAL A 247 17.33 1.21 -21.14
N HIS A 248 18.58 0.89 -20.82
CA HIS A 248 19.71 0.95 -21.77
C HIS A 248 20.28 -0.45 -21.98
N ALA A 249 20.74 -0.74 -23.22
CA ALA A 249 21.54 -1.92 -23.51
C ALA A 249 22.94 -1.76 -22.92
N GLY A 250 23.66 -2.87 -22.80
CA GLY A 250 25.03 -2.93 -22.28
C GLY A 250 25.12 -3.48 -20.85
N ALA A 251 26.28 -3.28 -20.23
CA ALA A 251 26.53 -3.77 -18.89
C ALA A 251 25.85 -2.88 -17.84
N GLN A 252 25.03 -3.46 -16.98
CA GLN A 252 24.37 -2.76 -15.88
C GLN A 252 24.07 -3.67 -14.70
N ARG A 253 23.84 -3.08 -13.53
CA ARG A 253 23.34 -3.80 -12.37
C ARG A 253 21.83 -4.02 -12.48
N VAL A 254 21.41 -5.20 -12.01
CA VAL A 254 20.02 -5.58 -11.90
C VAL A 254 19.79 -6.10 -10.47
N SER A 255 18.79 -5.57 -9.79
CA SER A 255 18.31 -6.11 -8.53
C SER A 255 17.31 -7.21 -8.83
N LEU A 256 17.48 -8.38 -8.21
CA LEU A 256 16.63 -9.54 -8.37
C LEU A 256 15.95 -9.86 -7.05
N ALA A 257 14.72 -10.36 -7.10
CA ALA A 257 14.02 -10.90 -5.95
C ALA A 257 13.64 -12.34 -6.25
N ALA A 258 14.47 -13.28 -5.80
CA ALA A 258 14.29 -14.71 -5.97
C ALA A 258 15.21 -15.46 -5.02
N PRO A 259 14.96 -16.75 -4.68
CA PRO A 259 15.97 -17.61 -4.06
C PRO A 259 17.22 -17.67 -4.95
N GLU A 260 18.42 -17.67 -4.35
CA GLU A 260 19.68 -17.57 -5.08
C GLU A 260 19.86 -18.68 -6.15
N GLU A 261 19.47 -19.91 -5.80
CA GLU A 261 19.55 -21.04 -6.74
C GLU A 261 18.65 -20.86 -7.95
N GLU A 262 17.41 -20.40 -7.74
CA GLU A 262 16.47 -20.11 -8.80
C GLU A 262 16.93 -18.94 -9.67
N ALA A 263 17.41 -17.86 -9.04
CA ALA A 263 17.97 -16.72 -9.76
C ALA A 263 19.13 -17.16 -10.68
N ARG A 264 20.02 -18.02 -10.19
CA ARG A 264 21.13 -18.56 -10.97
C ARG A 264 20.67 -19.37 -12.17
N LEU A 265 19.70 -20.26 -11.98
CA LEU A 265 19.13 -21.06 -13.07
C LEU A 265 18.46 -20.18 -14.14
N LEU A 266 17.69 -19.16 -13.72
CA LEU A 266 17.05 -18.25 -14.65
C LEU A 266 18.06 -17.38 -15.41
N LEU A 267 19.12 -16.91 -14.75
CA LEU A 267 20.20 -16.17 -15.39
C LEU A 267 20.97 -17.03 -16.40
N GLU A 268 21.26 -18.30 -16.07
CA GLU A 268 21.88 -19.26 -17.00
C GLU A 268 21.00 -19.54 -18.21
N ARG A 269 19.70 -19.74 -17.99
CA ARG A 269 18.71 -19.90 -19.06
C ARG A 269 18.66 -18.67 -19.95
N TRP A 270 18.56 -17.47 -19.38
CA TRP A 270 18.52 -16.21 -20.11
C TRP A 270 19.78 -15.99 -20.96
N ALA A 271 20.97 -16.29 -20.43
CA ALA A 271 22.24 -16.14 -21.12
C ALA A 271 22.46 -17.23 -22.19
N GLY A 272 21.85 -18.41 -22.03
CA GLY A 272 21.98 -19.54 -22.94
C GLY A 272 20.99 -19.59 -24.11
N GLU A 273 19.87 -18.88 -24.02
CA GLU A 273 18.76 -18.98 -24.99
C GLU A 273 19.03 -18.35 -26.36
N THR A 274 20.00 -17.44 -26.47
CA THR A 274 20.38 -16.88 -27.77
C THR A 274 21.84 -16.46 -27.77
N ALA A 275 22.47 -16.83 -28.80
CA ALA A 275 23.83 -16.48 -29.13
C ALA A 275 24.28 -15.08 -28.76
N ILE A 276 25.20 -14.50 -28.82
CA ILE A 276 25.87 -13.22 -29.03
C ILE A 276 25.23 -12.07 -28.20
N GLY A 277 25.75 -11.83 -27.03
CA GLY A 277 25.57 -10.55 -26.32
C GLY A 277 25.00 -10.60 -24.92
N ARG A 278 24.47 -11.73 -24.48
CA ARG A 278 23.97 -11.90 -23.10
C ARG A 278 25.01 -12.56 -22.21
N SER A 279 25.30 -11.94 -21.08
CA SER A 279 26.14 -12.54 -20.04
C SER A 279 25.81 -11.94 -18.68
N TRP A 280 26.21 -12.62 -17.62
CA TRP A 280 26.04 -12.15 -16.25
C TRP A 280 27.23 -12.52 -15.37
N SER A 281 27.41 -11.81 -14.26
CA SER A 281 28.46 -12.06 -13.27
C SER A 281 28.15 -11.40 -11.94
N GLY A 282 28.76 -11.86 -10.87
CA GLY A 282 28.72 -11.21 -9.56
C GLY A 282 27.34 -11.26 -8.91
N LEU A 283 26.69 -12.46 -8.88
CA LEU A 283 25.44 -12.65 -8.13
C LEU A 283 25.74 -12.68 -6.65
N GLU A 284 25.18 -11.71 -5.90
CA GLU A 284 25.41 -11.54 -4.48
C GLU A 284 24.09 -11.21 -3.75
N THR A 285 23.88 -11.73 -2.55
CA THR A 285 22.73 -11.36 -1.70
C THR A 285 22.99 -10.01 -1.06
N VAL A 286 22.01 -9.11 -1.12
CA VAL A 286 22.05 -7.77 -0.54
C VAL A 286 20.89 -7.57 0.43
N GLY A 287 21.16 -7.20 1.67
CA GLY A 287 20.17 -6.82 2.68
C GLY A 287 19.73 -7.89 3.64
#